data_97d4ff5b9c33ccff51864a1eb720cf87
#
_entry.id   97d4ff5b9c33ccff51864a1eb720cf87
#
_cell.length_a   1.000
_cell.length_b   1.000
_cell.length_c   1.000
_cell.angle_alpha   90.00
_cell.angle_beta   90.00
_cell.angle_gamma   90.00
#
_symmetry.space_group_name_H-M   'P 1'
#
loop_
_entity.id
_entity.type
_entity.pdbx_description
1 polymer ?
#
loop_
_entity_poly.entity_id
_entity_poly.type
_entity_poly.pdbx_seq_one_letter_code
_entity_poly.pdbx_strand_id
1 'polypeptide(L)'
;MDSPQAGRRLFPSEIDRQAKYTPNKIFASIPRSSDLSKGFQDVTIKDFARSINRLSAYLEPLIGYSKTFNTVAYFGPLDLRYLIVIIAVSKLGHKALFSAPRNSLPMHLHLLNTTDCHTILHAHQIDVSSMVGTHEAVRHAIPELEDLLWAKGEPPHYPFTKTFEEAKNDPFLVLHTSGSTGMPKPIVQSHGYAAIMDTHFHIPSINGVQVKTSMITTTARAASVFPPWHVGGSILLGLCPGVWGNNIIVWGPADRMASGKELVEMVKYGNCTRIFAAPAHYDQIVNNPEWLELMEKVDQAWYGGGT
;
A
#
# COMPACT_ATOMS: atom_id res chain seq x y z
N MET A 1 -19.40 19.27 -5.11
CA MET A 1 -18.97 19.22 -3.69
C MET A 1 -17.50 19.53 -3.68
N ASP A 2 -17.12 20.54 -2.91
CA ASP A 2 -15.72 20.92 -2.77
C ASP A 2 -14.89 19.74 -2.23
N SER A 3 -13.66 19.59 -2.72
CA SER A 3 -12.73 18.61 -2.17
C SER A 3 -12.43 18.97 -0.71
N PRO A 4 -12.45 18.00 0.23
CA PRO A 4 -12.08 18.29 1.60
C PRO A 4 -10.69 18.95 1.65
N GLN A 5 -10.51 19.83 2.63
CA GLN A 5 -9.24 20.53 2.83
C GLN A 5 -8.10 19.53 3.07
N ALA A 6 -6.92 19.81 2.54
CA ALA A 6 -5.72 19.03 2.81
C ALA A 6 -5.51 18.82 4.32
N GLY A 7 -5.09 17.61 4.71
CA GLY A 7 -4.98 17.21 6.10
C GLY A 7 -6.28 16.71 6.75
N ARG A 8 -7.41 16.77 6.04
CA ARG A 8 -8.72 16.29 6.50
C ARG A 8 -9.34 15.28 5.52
N ARG A 9 -8.61 14.84 4.51
CA ARG A 9 -9.04 13.84 3.53
C ARG A 9 -8.76 12.43 4.06
N LEU A 10 -9.80 11.60 4.12
CA LEU A 10 -9.67 10.19 4.50
C LEU A 10 -9.49 9.33 3.26
N PHE A 11 -8.60 8.34 3.29
CA PHE A 11 -8.37 7.47 2.13
C PHE A 11 -9.64 6.82 1.58
N PRO A 12 -10.50 6.18 2.40
CA PRO A 12 -11.68 5.50 1.85
C PRO A 12 -12.62 6.44 1.10
N SER A 13 -12.98 7.58 1.71
CA SER A 13 -13.89 8.55 1.09
C SER A 13 -13.26 9.30 -0.08
N GLU A 14 -11.96 9.58 -0.04
CA GLU A 14 -11.28 10.25 -1.15
C GLU A 14 -11.13 9.34 -2.37
N ILE A 15 -10.89 8.03 -2.18
CA ILE A 15 -10.89 7.03 -3.25
C ILE A 15 -12.28 6.96 -3.90
N ASP A 16 -13.35 6.88 -3.10
CA ASP A 16 -14.72 6.86 -3.62
C ASP A 16 -15.06 8.14 -4.39
N ARG A 17 -14.62 9.31 -3.87
CA ARG A 17 -14.80 10.61 -4.56
C ARG A 17 -14.07 10.63 -5.91
N GLN A 18 -12.80 10.21 -5.94
CA GLN A 18 -12.03 10.21 -7.18
C GLN A 18 -12.57 9.19 -8.20
N ALA A 19 -13.01 8.01 -7.76
CA ALA A 19 -13.64 7.03 -8.62
C ALA A 19 -14.91 7.58 -9.31
N LYS A 20 -15.62 8.50 -8.64
CA LYS A 20 -16.81 9.16 -9.19
C LYS A 20 -16.46 10.31 -10.16
N TYR A 21 -15.49 11.17 -9.81
CA TYR A 21 -15.25 12.43 -10.53
C TYR A 21 -14.06 12.38 -11.49
N THR A 22 -13.09 11.49 -11.23
CA THR A 22 -11.89 11.30 -12.06
C THR A 22 -11.61 9.81 -12.31
N PRO A 23 -12.60 9.02 -12.78
CA PRO A 23 -12.53 7.54 -12.81
C PRO A 23 -11.33 6.99 -13.59
N ASN A 24 -10.88 7.72 -14.61
CA ASN A 24 -9.79 7.31 -15.50
C ASN A 24 -8.40 7.75 -15.01
N LYS A 25 -8.29 8.42 -13.86
CA LYS A 25 -6.98 8.71 -13.24
C LYS A 25 -6.26 7.39 -13.01
N ILE A 26 -5.03 7.25 -13.52
CA ILE A 26 -4.21 6.07 -13.26
C ILE A 26 -3.69 6.16 -11.82
N PHE A 27 -4.02 5.16 -11.01
CA PHE A 27 -3.60 5.05 -9.62
C PHE A 27 -2.30 4.24 -9.48
N ALA A 28 -2.23 3.11 -10.15
CA ALA A 28 -1.10 2.21 -10.09
C ALA A 28 -0.81 1.58 -11.45
N SER A 29 0.36 0.96 -11.56
CA SER A 29 0.75 0.15 -12.70
C SER A 29 1.41 -1.13 -12.18
N ILE A 30 0.84 -2.27 -12.53
CA ILE A 30 1.28 -3.58 -12.04
C ILE A 30 1.95 -4.37 -13.16
N PRO A 31 2.98 -5.18 -12.87
CA PRO A 31 3.64 -5.97 -13.89
C PRO A 31 2.69 -7.06 -14.42
N ARG A 32 2.77 -7.35 -15.72
CA ARG A 32 1.97 -8.42 -16.36
C ARG A 32 2.46 -9.82 -16.00
N SER A 33 3.66 -9.93 -15.49
CA SER A 33 4.27 -11.18 -14.99
C SER A 33 5.49 -10.86 -14.12
N SER A 34 6.09 -11.88 -13.51
CA SER A 34 7.36 -11.76 -12.77
C SER A 34 8.55 -11.35 -13.67
N ASP A 35 8.43 -11.53 -14.99
CA ASP A 35 9.34 -10.97 -16.00
C ASP A 35 8.86 -9.56 -16.37
N LEU A 36 9.49 -8.54 -15.80
CA LEU A 36 9.11 -7.14 -16.00
C LEU A 36 9.25 -6.67 -17.46
N SER A 37 10.02 -7.39 -18.30
CA SER A 37 10.14 -7.08 -19.73
C SER A 37 8.84 -7.30 -20.50
N LYS A 38 7.88 -8.04 -19.95
CA LYS A 38 6.52 -8.21 -20.49
C LYS A 38 5.65 -6.96 -20.31
N GLY A 39 6.19 -5.94 -19.64
CA GLY A 39 5.55 -4.65 -19.44
C GLY A 39 4.54 -4.67 -18.29
N PHE A 40 3.81 -3.58 -18.23
CA PHE A 40 2.92 -3.25 -17.12
C PHE A 40 1.49 -3.04 -17.61
N GLN A 41 0.55 -3.16 -16.69
CA GLN A 41 -0.85 -2.83 -16.89
C GLN A 41 -1.27 -1.76 -15.90
N ASP A 42 -1.86 -0.68 -16.42
CA ASP A 42 -2.33 0.40 -15.60
C ASP A 42 -3.66 0.04 -14.92
N VAL A 43 -3.79 0.46 -13.68
CA VAL A 43 -4.98 0.31 -12.82
C VAL A 43 -5.53 1.71 -12.57
N THR A 44 -6.76 1.95 -13.01
CA THR A 44 -7.41 3.25 -12.77
C THR A 44 -7.89 3.37 -11.33
N ILE A 45 -8.14 4.60 -10.86
CA ILE A 45 -8.73 4.82 -9.54
C ILE A 45 -10.13 4.18 -9.45
N LYS A 46 -10.86 4.08 -10.55
CA LYS A 46 -12.14 3.36 -10.62
C LYS A 46 -11.93 1.86 -10.39
N ASP A 47 -10.93 1.23 -11.06
CA ASP A 47 -10.63 -0.19 -10.86
C ASP A 47 -10.21 -0.46 -9.41
N PHE A 48 -9.39 0.41 -8.84
CA PHE A 48 -8.97 0.31 -7.44
C PHE A 48 -10.16 0.45 -6.47
N ALA A 49 -11.05 1.41 -6.66
CA ALA A 49 -12.25 1.56 -5.85
C ALA A 49 -13.20 0.34 -5.97
N ARG A 50 -13.35 -0.19 -7.19
CA ARG A 50 -14.15 -1.41 -7.43
C ARG A 50 -13.56 -2.64 -6.74
N SER A 51 -12.22 -2.80 -6.77
CA SER A 51 -11.56 -3.90 -6.08
C SER A 51 -11.77 -3.83 -4.55
N ILE A 52 -11.73 -2.64 -3.98
CA ILE A 52 -12.03 -2.40 -2.57
C ILE A 52 -13.48 -2.78 -2.26
N ASN A 53 -14.43 -2.32 -3.07
CA ASN A 53 -15.86 -2.61 -2.86
C ASN A 53 -16.15 -4.12 -3.02
N ARG A 54 -15.53 -4.81 -4.01
CA ARG A 54 -15.65 -6.27 -4.15
C ARG A 54 -15.12 -7.00 -2.92
N LEU A 55 -13.94 -6.61 -2.44
CA LEU A 55 -13.35 -7.25 -1.27
C LEU A 55 -14.18 -6.95 -0.01
N SER A 56 -14.68 -5.73 0.18
CA SER A 56 -15.56 -5.40 1.32
C SER A 56 -16.83 -6.24 1.30
N ALA A 57 -17.51 -6.35 0.14
CA ALA A 57 -18.71 -7.17 -0.01
C ALA A 57 -18.45 -8.67 0.18
N TYR A 58 -17.27 -9.15 -0.24
CA TYR A 58 -16.83 -10.53 -0.01
C TYR A 58 -16.56 -10.82 1.47
N LEU A 59 -15.95 -9.88 2.17
CA LEU A 59 -15.55 -10.05 3.57
C LEU A 59 -16.70 -9.84 4.56
N GLU A 60 -17.65 -8.97 4.27
CA GLU A 60 -18.74 -8.63 5.21
C GLU A 60 -19.47 -9.85 5.77
N PRO A 61 -19.92 -10.85 4.99
CA PRO A 61 -20.55 -12.06 5.52
C PRO A 61 -19.60 -12.98 6.29
N LEU A 62 -18.29 -12.83 6.13
CA LEU A 62 -17.28 -13.68 6.75
C LEU A 62 -16.79 -13.14 8.09
N ILE A 63 -16.57 -11.82 8.18
CA ILE A 63 -15.96 -11.19 9.35
C ILE A 63 -16.87 -10.13 10.00
N GLY A 64 -17.97 -9.76 9.35
CA GLY A 64 -18.93 -8.77 9.85
C GLY A 64 -18.35 -7.35 9.91
N TYR A 65 -19.15 -6.44 10.48
CA TYR A 65 -18.75 -5.07 10.79
C TYR A 65 -18.27 -4.96 12.23
N SER A 66 -17.09 -4.35 12.45
CA SER A 66 -16.54 -4.12 13.79
C SER A 66 -16.83 -2.70 14.28
N LYS A 67 -17.33 -2.59 15.52
CA LYS A 67 -17.44 -1.30 16.23
C LYS A 67 -16.23 -1.02 17.13
N THR A 68 -15.36 -2.00 17.31
CA THR A 68 -14.21 -1.97 18.24
C THR A 68 -12.87 -2.07 17.52
N PHE A 69 -12.88 -1.98 16.18
CA PHE A 69 -11.68 -2.02 15.34
C PHE A 69 -10.87 -3.31 15.52
N ASN A 70 -11.53 -4.46 15.42
CA ASN A 70 -10.86 -5.76 15.51
C ASN A 70 -9.71 -5.84 14.50
N THR A 71 -8.65 -6.53 14.87
CA THR A 71 -7.48 -6.70 14.03
C THR A 71 -7.71 -7.81 13.01
N VAL A 72 -7.37 -7.55 11.75
CA VAL A 72 -7.42 -8.50 10.65
C VAL A 72 -6.03 -8.57 10.02
N ALA A 73 -5.34 -9.70 10.18
CA ALA A 73 -4.03 -9.89 9.56
C ALA A 73 -4.17 -10.29 8.08
N TYR A 74 -3.21 -9.87 7.26
CA TYR A 74 -3.14 -10.29 5.86
C TYR A 74 -1.74 -10.80 5.50
N PHE A 75 -1.71 -11.95 4.80
CA PHE A 75 -0.52 -12.55 4.21
C PHE A 75 -0.74 -12.82 2.72
N GLY A 76 0.09 -12.22 1.89
CA GLY A 76 -0.04 -12.36 0.43
C GLY A 76 1.23 -12.00 -0.32
N PRO A 77 1.22 -12.15 -1.66
CA PRO A 77 2.29 -11.69 -2.53
C PRO A 77 2.48 -10.17 -2.45
N LEU A 78 3.61 -9.69 -2.94
CA LEU A 78 4.00 -8.27 -2.94
C LEU A 78 3.23 -7.47 -3.99
N ASP A 79 1.92 -7.40 -3.89
CA ASP A 79 1.06 -6.78 -4.88
C ASP A 79 0.04 -5.80 -4.28
N LEU A 80 -0.80 -5.27 -5.14
CA LEU A 80 -1.78 -4.23 -4.80
C LEU A 80 -2.82 -4.68 -3.77
N ARG A 81 -2.97 -6.00 -3.52
CA ARG A 81 -3.90 -6.53 -2.51
C ARG A 81 -3.65 -5.98 -1.11
N TYR A 82 -2.40 -5.66 -0.75
CA TYR A 82 -2.12 -5.00 0.53
C TYR A 82 -2.88 -3.66 0.67
N LEU A 83 -2.86 -2.82 -0.36
CA LEU A 83 -3.56 -1.53 -0.31
C LEU A 83 -5.09 -1.71 -0.38
N ILE A 84 -5.55 -2.69 -1.15
CA ILE A 84 -6.97 -3.04 -1.24
C ILE A 84 -7.48 -3.51 0.13
N VAL A 85 -6.75 -4.41 0.80
CA VAL A 85 -7.11 -4.94 2.13
C VAL A 85 -7.17 -3.83 3.17
N ILE A 86 -6.17 -2.91 3.23
CA ILE A 86 -6.20 -1.78 4.17
C ILE A 86 -7.55 -1.05 4.10
N ILE A 87 -7.97 -0.70 2.90
CA ILE A 87 -9.16 0.12 2.72
C ILE A 87 -10.44 -0.70 2.90
N ALA A 88 -10.47 -1.93 2.38
CA ALA A 88 -11.65 -2.80 2.48
C ALA A 88 -11.99 -3.14 3.94
N VAL A 89 -11.00 -3.57 4.74
CA VAL A 89 -11.24 -3.88 6.15
C VAL A 89 -11.55 -2.63 6.96
N SER A 90 -10.98 -1.46 6.60
CA SER A 90 -11.30 -0.18 7.23
C SER A 90 -12.75 0.24 6.97
N LYS A 91 -13.30 0.00 5.76
CA LYS A 91 -14.72 0.23 5.46
C LYS A 91 -15.63 -0.67 6.30
N LEU A 92 -15.16 -1.83 6.73
CA LEU A 92 -15.86 -2.76 7.64
C LEU A 92 -15.59 -2.46 9.14
N GLY A 93 -14.92 -1.36 9.46
CA GLY A 93 -14.63 -0.96 10.83
C GLY A 93 -13.51 -1.76 11.50
N HIS A 94 -12.70 -2.49 10.73
CA HIS A 94 -11.53 -3.22 11.22
C HIS A 94 -10.22 -2.45 10.96
N LYS A 95 -9.12 -2.90 11.57
CA LYS A 95 -7.76 -2.45 11.24
C LYS A 95 -6.96 -3.59 10.64
N ALA A 96 -6.25 -3.35 9.55
CA ALA A 96 -5.35 -4.32 8.94
C ALA A 96 -4.08 -4.49 9.78
N LEU A 97 -3.56 -5.71 9.88
CA LEU A 97 -2.23 -6.00 10.45
C LEU A 97 -1.36 -6.63 9.35
N PHE A 98 -0.18 -6.06 9.14
CA PHE A 98 0.81 -6.62 8.24
C PHE A 98 2.05 -7.05 9.01
N SER A 99 2.35 -8.34 8.94
CA SER A 99 3.58 -8.92 9.46
C SER A 99 4.52 -9.26 8.32
N ALA A 100 5.78 -8.86 8.44
CA ALA A 100 6.77 -9.12 7.39
C ALA A 100 6.95 -10.64 7.19
N PRO A 101 6.89 -11.17 5.97
CA PRO A 101 6.99 -12.63 5.73
C PRO A 101 8.28 -13.27 6.24
N ARG A 102 9.35 -12.48 6.38
CA ARG A 102 10.64 -12.91 6.94
C ARG A 102 10.66 -13.04 8.47
N ASN A 103 9.61 -12.61 9.15
CA ASN A 103 9.52 -12.79 10.60
C ASN A 103 9.49 -14.27 10.93
N SER A 104 10.12 -14.65 12.05
CA SER A 104 10.00 -16.02 12.58
C SER A 104 8.60 -16.27 13.14
N LEU A 105 8.21 -17.54 13.29
CA LEU A 105 6.93 -17.90 13.91
C LEU A 105 6.70 -17.22 15.27
N PRO A 106 7.66 -17.18 16.22
CA PRO A 106 7.47 -16.44 17.47
C PRO A 106 7.18 -14.96 17.27
N MET A 107 7.79 -14.31 16.25
CA MET A 107 7.52 -12.90 15.95
C MET A 107 6.12 -12.69 15.37
N HIS A 108 5.66 -13.59 14.48
CA HIS A 108 4.28 -13.56 13.99
C HIS A 108 3.29 -13.72 15.14
N LEU A 109 3.48 -14.75 15.97
CA LEU A 109 2.61 -15.02 17.12
C LEU A 109 2.57 -13.85 18.10
N HIS A 110 3.73 -13.21 18.35
CA HIS A 110 3.79 -12.03 19.19
C HIS A 110 2.92 -10.88 18.65
N LEU A 111 3.00 -10.59 17.35
CA LEU A 111 2.17 -9.56 16.73
C LEU A 111 0.68 -9.91 16.78
N LEU A 112 0.31 -11.15 16.43
CA LEU A 112 -1.08 -11.61 16.48
C LEU A 112 -1.67 -11.50 17.89
N ASN A 113 -0.94 -12.00 18.89
CA ASN A 113 -1.38 -11.96 20.29
C ASN A 113 -1.45 -10.52 20.85
N THR A 114 -0.42 -9.70 20.59
CA THR A 114 -0.37 -8.32 21.13
C THR A 114 -1.45 -7.43 20.52
N THR A 115 -1.91 -7.75 19.30
CA THR A 115 -2.95 -6.98 18.61
C THR A 115 -4.35 -7.60 18.71
N ASP A 116 -4.50 -8.67 19.49
CA ASP A 116 -5.75 -9.43 19.64
C ASP A 116 -6.35 -9.82 18.28
N CYS A 117 -5.53 -10.46 17.45
CA CYS A 117 -5.89 -10.78 16.07
C CYS A 117 -6.45 -12.20 15.96
N HIS A 118 -7.74 -12.34 15.73
CA HIS A 118 -8.43 -13.62 15.57
C HIS A 118 -8.94 -13.86 14.12
N THR A 119 -8.58 -13.00 13.19
CA THR A 119 -8.96 -13.13 11.78
C THR A 119 -7.75 -12.98 10.88
N ILE A 120 -7.55 -13.94 10.00
CA ILE A 120 -6.44 -13.97 9.06
C ILE A 120 -6.98 -14.07 7.64
N LEU A 121 -6.61 -13.12 6.82
CA LEU A 121 -6.81 -13.13 5.37
C LEU A 121 -5.52 -13.59 4.71
N HIS A 122 -5.64 -14.36 3.66
CA HIS A 122 -4.46 -14.78 2.90
C HIS A 122 -4.78 -14.95 1.40
N ALA A 123 -3.76 -14.83 0.56
CA ALA A 123 -3.87 -15.23 -0.84
C ALA A 123 -3.90 -16.77 -0.93
N HIS A 124 -4.61 -17.33 -1.93
CA HIS A 124 -4.78 -18.78 -2.07
C HIS A 124 -3.45 -19.53 -2.12
N GLN A 125 -2.43 -18.96 -2.75
CA GLN A 125 -1.11 -19.57 -2.92
C GLN A 125 -0.22 -19.49 -1.67
N ILE A 126 -0.64 -18.83 -0.60
CA ILE A 126 0.13 -18.68 0.64
C ILE A 126 -0.34 -19.68 1.67
N ASP A 127 0.55 -20.61 2.06
CA ASP A 127 0.35 -21.44 3.24
C ASP A 127 0.70 -20.63 4.51
N VAL A 128 -0.34 -20.21 5.22
CA VAL A 128 -0.17 -19.42 6.46
C VAL A 128 0.16 -20.29 7.67
N SER A 129 0.16 -21.61 7.55
CA SER A 129 0.38 -22.51 8.69
C SER A 129 1.73 -22.29 9.37
N SER A 130 2.77 -21.99 8.58
CA SER A 130 4.11 -21.69 9.06
C SER A 130 4.20 -20.32 9.78
N MET A 131 3.26 -19.41 9.52
CA MET A 131 3.22 -18.05 10.07
C MET A 131 2.30 -17.94 11.29
N VAL A 132 1.33 -18.83 11.39
CA VAL A 132 0.27 -18.77 12.42
C VAL A 132 0.42 -19.88 13.46
N GLY A 133 1.03 -21.02 13.10
CA GLY A 133 1.22 -22.15 14.01
C GLY A 133 -0.11 -22.61 14.64
N THR A 134 -0.12 -22.67 15.97
CA THR A 134 -1.29 -23.06 16.79
C THR A 134 -2.15 -21.87 17.22
N HIS A 135 -1.90 -20.66 16.71
CA HIS A 135 -2.72 -19.49 17.06
C HIS A 135 -4.16 -19.68 16.58
N GLU A 136 -5.10 -19.50 17.51
CA GLU A 136 -6.53 -19.64 17.23
C GLU A 136 -7.05 -18.42 16.46
N ALA A 137 -7.24 -18.59 15.16
CA ALA A 137 -7.80 -17.58 14.29
C ALA A 137 -8.59 -18.21 13.14
N VAL A 138 -9.68 -17.56 12.75
CA VAL A 138 -10.41 -17.91 11.54
C VAL A 138 -9.58 -17.46 10.32
N ARG A 139 -9.46 -18.33 9.32
CA ARG A 139 -8.64 -18.10 8.13
C ARG A 139 -9.53 -18.04 6.91
N HIS A 140 -9.36 -17.00 6.11
CA HIS A 140 -10.12 -16.80 4.88
C HIS A 140 -9.15 -16.49 3.73
N ALA A 141 -9.23 -17.29 2.67
CA ALA A 141 -8.60 -16.93 1.41
C ALA A 141 -9.35 -15.76 0.77
N ILE A 142 -8.64 -14.79 0.22
CA ILE A 142 -9.24 -13.69 -0.53
C ILE A 142 -9.13 -13.94 -2.04
N PRO A 143 -10.00 -13.32 -2.86
CA PRO A 143 -9.94 -13.47 -4.33
C PRO A 143 -8.59 -13.04 -4.91
N GLU A 144 -8.26 -13.55 -6.09
CA GLU A 144 -7.06 -13.17 -6.82
C GLU A 144 -7.12 -11.70 -7.24
N LEU A 145 -5.94 -11.09 -7.44
CA LEU A 145 -5.83 -9.67 -7.75
C LEU A 145 -6.62 -9.30 -9.02
N GLU A 146 -6.51 -10.12 -10.05
CA GLU A 146 -7.21 -9.93 -11.33
C GLU A 146 -8.73 -9.96 -11.16
N ASP A 147 -9.24 -10.86 -10.32
CA ASP A 147 -10.67 -10.96 -10.01
C ASP A 147 -11.16 -9.73 -9.24
N LEU A 148 -10.36 -9.25 -8.29
CA LEU A 148 -10.68 -8.02 -7.56
C LEU A 148 -10.73 -6.81 -8.50
N LEU A 149 -9.75 -6.66 -9.38
CA LEU A 149 -9.61 -5.49 -10.25
C LEU A 149 -10.59 -5.55 -11.44
N TRP A 150 -10.69 -6.69 -12.13
CA TRP A 150 -11.29 -6.76 -13.47
C TRP A 150 -12.39 -7.80 -13.66
N ALA A 151 -12.87 -8.47 -12.60
CA ALA A 151 -14.03 -9.34 -12.73
C ALA A 151 -15.22 -8.58 -13.34
N LYS A 152 -16.02 -9.28 -14.14
CA LYS A 152 -17.23 -8.73 -14.78
C LYS A 152 -18.25 -8.30 -13.73
N GLY A 153 -19.03 -7.29 -14.09
CA GLY A 153 -20.08 -6.73 -13.23
C GLY A 153 -19.57 -5.62 -12.31
N GLU A 154 -20.51 -4.74 -11.94
CA GLU A 154 -20.25 -3.64 -11.01
C GLU A 154 -20.48 -4.14 -9.59
N PRO A 155 -19.51 -4.07 -8.68
CA PRO A 155 -19.73 -4.44 -7.30
C PRO A 155 -20.68 -3.45 -6.62
N PRO A 156 -21.42 -3.86 -5.58
CA PRO A 156 -22.17 -2.91 -4.77
C PRO A 156 -21.21 -1.89 -4.18
N HIS A 157 -21.63 -0.61 -4.18
CA HIS A 157 -20.84 0.43 -3.53
C HIS A 157 -20.86 0.21 -2.01
N TYR A 158 -19.70 0.08 -1.40
CA TYR A 158 -19.54 -0.05 0.04
C TYR A 158 -19.04 1.30 0.61
N PRO A 159 -19.94 2.14 1.16
CA PRO A 159 -19.60 3.51 1.52
C PRO A 159 -18.75 3.58 2.81
N PHE A 160 -17.89 4.58 2.89
CA PHE A 160 -17.30 5.04 4.15
C PHE A 160 -17.97 6.37 4.53
N THR A 161 -18.82 6.34 5.54
CA THR A 161 -19.74 7.45 5.86
C THR A 161 -19.23 8.40 6.95
N LYS A 162 -18.16 8.03 7.66
CA LYS A 162 -17.60 8.86 8.73
C LYS A 162 -16.95 10.12 8.19
N THR A 163 -17.21 11.23 8.84
CA THR A 163 -16.46 12.48 8.64
C THR A 163 -15.05 12.39 9.19
N PHE A 164 -14.20 13.35 8.87
CA PHE A 164 -12.83 13.42 9.43
C PHE A 164 -12.85 13.48 10.96
N GLU A 165 -13.72 14.29 11.55
CA GLU A 165 -13.78 14.45 13.01
C GLU A 165 -14.20 13.17 13.72
N GLU A 166 -15.07 12.37 13.11
CA GLU A 166 -15.49 11.07 13.64
C GLU A 166 -14.42 9.99 13.49
N ALA A 167 -13.63 10.04 12.40
CA ALA A 167 -12.70 8.96 12.06
C ALA A 167 -11.23 9.27 12.38
N LYS A 168 -10.84 10.51 12.67
CA LYS A 168 -9.42 10.90 12.82
C LYS A 168 -8.65 10.06 13.85
N ASN A 169 -9.30 9.58 14.89
CA ASN A 169 -8.71 8.73 15.91
C ASN A 169 -8.93 7.23 15.68
N ASP A 170 -9.73 6.86 14.68
CA ASP A 170 -10.00 5.46 14.37
C ASP A 170 -8.73 4.80 13.81
N PRO A 171 -8.33 3.65 14.36
CA PRO A 171 -7.21 2.89 13.82
C PRO A 171 -7.63 2.17 12.54
N PHE A 172 -6.76 2.14 11.53
CA PHE A 172 -7.05 1.45 10.28
C PHE A 172 -5.94 0.50 9.82
N LEU A 173 -4.72 0.67 10.37
CA LEU A 173 -3.57 -0.13 9.99
C LEU A 173 -2.64 -0.35 11.19
N VAL A 174 -2.10 -1.55 11.32
CA VAL A 174 -1.02 -1.90 12.24
C VAL A 174 0.18 -2.37 11.43
N LEU A 175 1.28 -1.66 11.59
CA LEU A 175 2.60 -2.05 11.08
C LEU A 175 3.51 -2.38 12.27
N HIS A 176 4.75 -2.79 12.02
CA HIS A 176 5.68 -3.09 13.11
C HIS A 176 7.10 -2.61 12.82
N THR A 177 7.83 -2.36 13.88
CA THR A 177 9.28 -2.14 13.83
C THR A 177 10.02 -3.42 14.20
N SER A 178 11.32 -3.50 13.89
CA SER A 178 12.18 -4.64 14.27
C SER A 178 12.43 -4.78 15.77
N GLY A 179 12.00 -3.81 16.59
CA GLY A 179 12.17 -3.81 18.05
C GLY A 179 13.63 -4.01 18.51
N SER A 180 14.14 -3.16 19.40
CA SER A 180 15.48 -3.27 19.95
C SER A 180 15.72 -4.54 20.79
N THR A 181 14.65 -5.21 21.22
CA THR A 181 14.65 -6.46 22.01
C THR A 181 14.55 -7.71 21.14
N GLY A 182 14.62 -7.58 19.81
CA GLY A 182 14.44 -8.69 18.86
C GLY A 182 12.98 -9.05 18.56
N MET A 183 12.00 -8.59 19.36
CA MET A 183 10.58 -8.81 19.07
C MET A 183 9.96 -7.59 18.39
N PRO A 184 9.11 -7.79 17.34
CA PRO A 184 8.50 -6.69 16.63
C PRO A 184 7.49 -5.94 17.50
N LYS A 185 7.55 -4.61 17.49
CA LYS A 185 6.57 -3.77 18.23
C LYS A 185 5.48 -3.31 17.27
N PRO A 186 4.19 -3.62 17.51
CA PRO A 186 3.09 -3.14 16.70
C PRO A 186 2.93 -1.62 16.85
N ILE A 187 2.76 -0.94 15.70
CA ILE A 187 2.52 0.50 15.60
C ILE A 187 1.16 0.72 14.94
N VAL A 188 0.21 1.17 15.72
CA VAL A 188 -1.15 1.45 15.24
C VAL A 188 -1.19 2.80 14.55
N GLN A 189 -1.71 2.82 13.34
CA GLN A 189 -1.91 4.02 12.53
C GLN A 189 -3.38 4.42 12.55
N SER A 190 -3.66 5.68 12.89
CA SER A 190 -5.01 6.24 12.79
C SER A 190 -5.22 6.97 11.46
N HIS A 191 -6.48 7.16 11.06
CA HIS A 191 -6.80 7.96 9.89
C HIS A 191 -6.27 9.39 9.98
N GLY A 192 -6.29 10.01 11.17
CA GLY A 192 -5.76 11.35 11.38
C GLY A 192 -4.25 11.42 11.19
N TYR A 193 -3.50 10.41 11.65
CA TYR A 193 -2.06 10.33 11.38
C TYR A 193 -1.77 10.27 9.88
N ALA A 194 -2.50 9.43 9.14
CA ALA A 194 -2.34 9.38 7.70
C ALA A 194 -2.69 10.73 7.04
N ALA A 195 -3.80 11.36 7.47
CA ALA A 195 -4.24 12.64 6.90
C ALA A 195 -3.24 13.80 7.13
N ILE A 196 -2.44 13.77 8.19
CA ILE A 196 -1.36 14.75 8.41
C ILE A 196 -0.35 14.72 7.24
N MET A 197 -0.07 13.53 6.67
CA MET A 197 0.85 13.41 5.54
C MET A 197 0.35 14.20 4.31
N ASP A 198 -0.96 14.32 4.15
CA ASP A 198 -1.56 15.11 3.08
C ASP A 198 -1.17 16.61 3.16
N THR A 199 -1.01 17.16 4.35
CA THR A 199 -0.59 18.56 4.52
C THR A 199 0.81 18.81 3.98
N HIS A 200 1.71 17.82 4.07
CA HIS A 200 3.09 17.96 3.61
C HIS A 200 3.19 18.18 2.09
N PHE A 201 2.21 17.71 1.32
CA PHE A 201 2.20 17.87 -0.13
C PHE A 201 1.78 19.27 -0.57
N HIS A 202 1.22 20.04 0.33
CA HIS A 202 0.72 21.40 0.10
C HIS A 202 1.55 22.48 0.77
N ILE A 203 2.72 22.14 1.33
CA ILE A 203 3.64 23.11 1.89
C ILE A 203 4.17 23.99 0.75
N PRO A 204 3.97 25.34 0.82
CA PRO A 204 4.45 26.23 -0.22
C PRO A 204 5.99 26.25 -0.28
N SER A 205 6.53 26.67 -1.42
CA SER A 205 7.97 26.90 -1.54
C SER A 205 8.43 27.97 -0.55
N ILE A 206 9.59 27.75 0.08
CA ILE A 206 10.19 28.66 1.03
C ILE A 206 11.45 29.26 0.38
N ASN A 207 11.51 30.58 0.21
CA ASN A 207 12.62 31.27 -0.46
C ASN A 207 12.97 30.70 -1.85
N GLY A 208 11.95 30.32 -2.62
CA GLY A 208 12.13 29.71 -3.95
C GLY A 208 12.53 28.24 -3.94
N VAL A 209 12.74 27.65 -2.76
CA VAL A 209 13.05 26.22 -2.62
C VAL A 209 11.76 25.43 -2.44
N GLN A 210 11.46 24.54 -3.37
CA GLN A 210 10.30 23.66 -3.30
C GLN A 210 10.53 22.53 -2.30
N VAL A 211 9.55 22.27 -1.44
CA VAL A 211 9.60 21.15 -0.49
C VAL A 211 9.51 19.85 -1.28
N LYS A 212 10.43 18.90 -1.03
CA LYS A 212 10.49 17.61 -1.77
C LYS A 212 9.16 16.87 -1.77
N THR A 213 8.42 16.89 -0.67
CA THR A 213 7.13 16.22 -0.57
C THR A 213 6.06 16.80 -1.49
N SER A 214 6.12 18.11 -1.85
CA SER A 214 5.17 18.71 -2.79
C SER A 214 5.31 18.17 -4.22
N MET A 215 6.45 17.55 -4.54
CA MET A 215 6.69 16.98 -5.87
C MET A 215 5.77 15.80 -6.21
N ILE A 216 5.19 15.11 -5.24
CA ILE A 216 4.21 14.05 -5.50
C ILE A 216 2.89 14.57 -6.07
N THR A 217 2.65 15.88 -6.01
CA THR A 217 1.47 16.50 -6.63
C THR A 217 1.57 16.57 -8.16
N THR A 218 2.78 16.49 -8.72
CA THR A 218 2.99 16.44 -10.16
C THR A 218 2.85 15.02 -10.69
N THR A 219 2.32 14.87 -11.90
CA THR A 219 2.16 13.54 -12.53
C THR A 219 3.52 12.92 -12.81
N ALA A 220 3.75 11.72 -12.29
CA ALA A 220 4.95 10.93 -12.56
C ALA A 220 4.68 9.45 -12.29
N ARG A 221 5.47 8.58 -12.93
CA ARG A 221 5.50 7.16 -12.62
C ARG A 221 6.59 6.92 -11.58
N ALA A 222 6.20 6.43 -10.41
CA ALA A 222 7.08 6.29 -9.26
C ALA A 222 7.24 4.81 -8.88
N ALA A 223 8.47 4.32 -8.86
CA ALA A 223 8.82 2.99 -8.40
C ALA A 223 9.38 3.02 -6.98
N SER A 224 9.06 2.00 -6.19
CA SER A 224 9.58 1.82 -4.84
C SER A 224 9.94 0.36 -4.59
N VAL A 225 11.05 0.14 -3.90
CA VAL A 225 11.45 -1.18 -3.41
C VAL A 225 10.97 -1.45 -1.98
N PHE A 226 10.33 -0.48 -1.35
CA PHE A 226 9.83 -0.65 0.01
C PHE A 226 8.59 -1.57 0.01
N PRO A 227 8.61 -2.62 0.86
CA PRO A 227 7.53 -3.58 0.88
C PRO A 227 6.25 -3.01 1.50
N PRO A 228 5.07 -3.54 1.12
CA PRO A 228 3.79 -3.03 1.59
C PRO A 228 3.49 -3.25 3.08
N TRP A 229 4.22 -4.12 3.77
CA TRP A 229 4.16 -4.25 5.25
C TRP A 229 5.01 -3.22 5.98
N HIS A 230 5.65 -2.32 5.28
CA HIS A 230 6.40 -1.19 5.83
C HIS A 230 5.66 0.11 5.52
N VAL A 231 5.72 1.09 6.43
CA VAL A 231 5.05 2.39 6.25
C VAL A 231 5.47 3.08 4.94
N GLY A 232 6.73 2.89 4.54
CA GLY A 232 7.24 3.39 3.26
C GLY A 232 6.45 2.85 2.07
N GLY A 233 6.24 1.54 1.98
CA GLY A 233 5.56 0.92 0.85
C GLY A 233 4.04 1.09 0.86
N SER A 234 3.40 0.99 2.04
CA SER A 234 1.93 1.07 2.12
C SER A 234 1.41 2.51 2.11
N ILE A 235 1.93 3.37 2.98
CA ILE A 235 1.40 4.71 3.21
C ILE A 235 2.17 5.76 2.39
N LEU A 236 3.48 5.92 2.65
CA LEU A 236 4.24 7.06 2.14
C LEU A 236 4.42 7.02 0.62
N LEU A 237 4.65 5.82 0.05
CA LEU A 237 4.93 5.62 -1.38
C LEU A 237 3.81 4.84 -2.10
N GLY A 238 2.81 4.36 -1.36
CA GLY A 238 1.62 3.70 -1.86
C GLY A 238 0.41 4.63 -1.87
N LEU A 239 -0.35 4.64 -0.76
CA LEU A 239 -1.62 5.37 -0.70
C LEU A 239 -1.47 6.88 -0.83
N CYS A 240 -0.52 7.50 -0.13
CA CYS A 240 -0.39 8.97 -0.15
C CYS A 240 -0.17 9.54 -1.57
N PRO A 241 0.87 9.12 -2.33
CA PRO A 241 1.12 9.72 -3.63
C PRO A 241 0.08 9.32 -4.69
N GLY A 242 -0.53 8.14 -4.57
CA GLY A 242 -1.57 7.69 -5.51
C GLY A 242 -2.94 8.34 -5.28
N VAL A 243 -3.34 8.50 -4.01
CA VAL A 243 -4.67 9.05 -3.64
C VAL A 243 -4.63 10.57 -3.52
N TRP A 244 -3.71 11.11 -2.73
CA TRP A 244 -3.64 12.56 -2.48
C TRP A 244 -2.73 13.32 -3.46
N GLY A 245 -1.80 12.63 -4.08
CA GLY A 245 -0.96 13.14 -5.15
C GLY A 245 -1.44 12.75 -6.55
N ASN A 246 -0.54 12.89 -7.52
CA ASN A 246 -0.76 12.52 -8.91
C ASN A 246 0.27 11.51 -9.41
N ASN A 247 0.94 10.77 -8.50
CA ASN A 247 1.87 9.74 -8.93
C ASN A 247 1.12 8.46 -9.29
N ILE A 248 1.62 7.80 -10.33
CA ILE A 248 1.25 6.44 -10.70
C ILE A 248 2.24 5.51 -9.99
N ILE A 249 1.73 4.68 -9.09
CA ILE A 249 2.56 3.78 -8.30
C ILE A 249 2.90 2.55 -9.12
N VAL A 250 4.16 2.42 -9.52
CA VAL A 250 4.63 1.26 -10.29
C VAL A 250 5.09 0.18 -9.32
N TRP A 251 4.46 -0.98 -9.39
CA TRP A 251 4.76 -2.14 -8.54
C TRP A 251 5.87 -2.99 -9.12
N GLY A 252 6.70 -3.57 -8.24
CA GLY A 252 7.68 -4.58 -8.60
C GLY A 252 7.04 -5.97 -8.78
N PRO A 253 7.86 -7.02 -8.98
CA PRO A 253 7.37 -8.40 -9.08
C PRO A 253 6.70 -8.83 -7.77
N ALA A 254 5.59 -9.58 -7.88
CA ALA A 254 4.78 -9.99 -6.73
C ALA A 254 5.40 -11.16 -5.93
N ASP A 255 6.29 -11.91 -6.54
CA ASP A 255 6.86 -13.16 -6.02
C ASP A 255 8.18 -12.97 -5.26
N ARG A 256 8.79 -11.78 -5.30
CA ARG A 256 10.05 -11.50 -4.64
C ARG A 256 10.22 -10.02 -4.31
N MET A 257 11.12 -9.75 -3.37
CA MET A 257 11.55 -8.37 -3.09
C MET A 257 12.32 -7.80 -4.29
N ALA A 258 11.99 -6.57 -4.64
CA ALA A 258 12.73 -5.87 -5.69
C ALA A 258 14.16 -5.54 -5.21
N SER A 259 15.16 -5.84 -6.06
CA SER A 259 16.56 -5.46 -5.92
C SER A 259 16.89 -4.24 -6.78
N GLY A 260 18.15 -3.84 -6.85
CA GLY A 260 18.59 -2.81 -7.79
C GLY A 260 18.28 -3.16 -9.25
N LYS A 261 18.36 -4.45 -9.62
CA LYS A 261 17.99 -4.93 -10.95
C LYS A 261 16.53 -4.68 -11.27
N GLU A 262 15.62 -5.14 -10.40
CA GLU A 262 14.17 -4.91 -10.61
C GLU A 262 13.84 -3.42 -10.63
N LEU A 263 14.52 -2.59 -9.83
CA LEU A 263 14.32 -1.15 -9.86
C LEU A 263 14.69 -0.55 -11.22
N VAL A 264 15.81 -0.96 -11.81
CA VAL A 264 16.23 -0.58 -13.16
C VAL A 264 15.23 -1.06 -14.22
N GLU A 265 14.75 -2.29 -14.10
CA GLU A 265 13.71 -2.83 -14.99
C GLU A 265 12.38 -2.08 -14.87
N MET A 266 11.99 -1.64 -13.68
CA MET A 266 10.81 -0.77 -13.48
C MET A 266 11.01 0.60 -14.14
N VAL A 267 12.21 1.18 -14.09
CA VAL A 267 12.54 2.40 -14.84
C VAL A 267 12.42 2.16 -16.34
N LYS A 268 13.01 1.09 -16.84
CA LYS A 268 13.07 0.77 -18.27
C LYS A 268 11.70 0.43 -18.85
N TYR A 269 11.00 -0.52 -18.25
CA TYR A 269 9.77 -1.10 -18.79
C TYR A 269 8.50 -0.48 -18.21
N GLY A 270 8.58 0.06 -16.97
CA GLY A 270 7.49 0.78 -16.32
C GLY A 270 7.49 2.27 -16.58
N ASN A 271 8.50 2.80 -17.32
CA ASN A 271 8.68 4.22 -17.61
C ASN A 271 8.70 5.09 -16.35
N CYS A 272 9.39 4.64 -15.30
CA CYS A 272 9.47 5.39 -14.06
C CYS A 272 10.46 6.54 -14.20
N THR A 273 10.04 7.73 -13.75
CA THR A 273 10.89 8.91 -13.66
C THR A 273 11.22 9.27 -12.22
N ARG A 274 10.60 8.58 -11.25
CA ARG A 274 10.89 8.68 -9.82
C ARG A 274 11.16 7.33 -9.22
N ILE A 275 12.17 7.27 -8.37
CA ILE A 275 12.53 6.03 -7.67
C ILE A 275 12.77 6.28 -6.19
N PHE A 276 12.36 5.30 -5.38
CA PHE A 276 12.53 5.28 -3.94
C PHE A 276 13.16 3.95 -3.51
N ALA A 277 14.35 4.00 -2.92
CA ALA A 277 15.05 2.79 -2.54
C ALA A 277 15.89 2.98 -1.27
N ALA A 278 16.35 1.88 -0.68
CA ALA A 278 17.38 1.93 0.34
C ALA A 278 18.76 2.14 -0.31
N PRO A 279 19.75 2.71 0.41
CA PRO A 279 21.09 2.96 -0.12
C PRO A 279 21.72 1.75 -0.84
N ALA A 280 21.57 0.54 -0.28
CA ALA A 280 22.11 -0.68 -0.87
C ALA A 280 21.62 -0.99 -2.30
N HIS A 281 20.43 -0.51 -2.69
CA HIS A 281 19.94 -0.66 -4.07
C HIS A 281 20.67 0.27 -5.03
N TYR A 282 20.95 1.50 -4.57
CA TYR A 282 21.75 2.45 -5.35
C TYR A 282 23.20 1.97 -5.52
N ASP A 283 23.80 1.36 -4.47
CA ASP A 283 25.11 0.75 -4.58
C ASP A 283 25.15 -0.35 -5.64
N GLN A 284 24.10 -1.16 -5.76
CA GLN A 284 23.99 -2.14 -6.85
C GLN A 284 23.94 -1.49 -8.23
N ILE A 285 23.22 -0.35 -8.36
CA ILE A 285 23.07 0.35 -9.63
C ILE A 285 24.36 1.04 -10.05
N VAL A 286 25.02 1.79 -9.16
CA VAL A 286 26.24 2.55 -9.50
C VAL A 286 27.43 1.66 -9.81
N ASN A 287 27.43 0.44 -9.29
CA ASN A 287 28.46 -0.56 -9.60
C ASN A 287 28.21 -1.32 -10.90
N ASN A 288 27.14 -1.00 -11.64
CA ASN A 288 26.81 -1.58 -12.94
C ASN A 288 26.61 -0.48 -13.99
N PRO A 289 27.61 -0.25 -14.88
CA PRO A 289 27.55 0.84 -15.85
C PRO A 289 26.32 0.81 -16.77
N GLU A 290 25.88 -0.39 -17.20
CA GLU A 290 24.68 -0.52 -18.06
C GLU A 290 23.39 -0.11 -17.31
N TRP A 291 23.30 -0.39 -16.02
CA TRP A 291 22.17 0.01 -15.20
C TRP A 291 22.20 1.51 -14.92
N LEU A 292 23.38 2.06 -14.71
CA LEU A 292 23.55 3.50 -14.45
C LEU A 292 23.11 4.34 -15.65
N GLU A 293 23.41 3.92 -16.88
CA GLU A 293 22.95 4.58 -18.11
C GLU A 293 21.40 4.63 -18.19
N LEU A 294 20.73 3.56 -17.78
CA LEU A 294 19.26 3.53 -17.76
C LEU A 294 18.64 4.50 -16.76
N MET A 295 19.41 4.95 -15.75
CA MET A 295 18.96 5.92 -14.75
C MET A 295 18.92 7.36 -15.27
N GLU A 296 19.45 7.69 -16.45
CA GLU A 296 19.37 9.03 -17.05
C GLU A 296 17.92 9.54 -17.23
N LYS A 297 16.95 8.62 -17.29
CA LYS A 297 15.52 8.94 -17.37
C LYS A 297 14.88 9.32 -16.03
N VAL A 298 15.63 9.17 -14.93
CA VAL A 298 15.11 9.40 -13.59
C VAL A 298 15.28 10.86 -13.21
N ASP A 299 14.17 11.57 -13.07
CA ASP A 299 14.14 12.96 -12.63
C ASP A 299 14.47 13.09 -11.13
N GLN A 300 14.08 12.06 -10.35
CA GLN A 300 14.21 12.07 -8.89
C GLN A 300 14.52 10.69 -8.35
N ALA A 301 15.63 10.60 -7.62
CA ALA A 301 16.03 9.43 -6.86
C ALA A 301 16.04 9.78 -5.37
N TRP A 302 15.23 9.07 -4.59
CA TRP A 302 15.10 9.32 -3.16
C TRP A 302 15.54 8.06 -2.40
N TYR A 303 16.18 8.26 -1.26
CA TYR A 303 16.57 7.15 -0.41
C TYR A 303 16.01 7.30 1.00
N GLY A 304 15.78 6.17 1.65
CA GLY A 304 15.36 6.06 3.04
C GLY A 304 15.86 4.77 3.66
N GLY A 305 15.92 4.75 4.99
CA GLY A 305 16.52 3.64 5.72
C GLY A 305 18.02 3.86 5.97
N GLY A 306 18.59 3.00 6.83
CA GLY A 306 20.03 2.93 7.09
C GLY A 306 20.73 1.85 6.25
N THR A 307 22.04 1.86 6.27
CA THR A 307 22.91 0.77 5.77
C THR A 307 22.88 -0.40 6.73
#